data_ae2c07d63c2732931571b1091501780e
#
_entry.id   ae2c07d63c2732931571b1091501780e
#
_cell.length_a   1.000
_cell.length_b   1.000
_cell.length_c   1.000
_cell.angle_alpha   90.00
_cell.angle_beta   90.00
_cell.angle_gamma   90.00
#
_symmetry.space_group_name_H-M   'P 1'
#
loop_
_entity.id
_entity.type
_entity.pdbx_description
1 polymer ?
#
loop_
_entity_poly.entity_id
_entity_poly.type
_entity_poly.pdbx_seq_one_letter_code
_entity_poly.pdbx_strand_id
1 'polypeptide(L)'
;MPKQTDKSAQLASLRRREFLTGGAIAVGGLAWAGGPAWAATESIHQEPTFTASRKRVYEALTDSGQFDRVTQASGVMKELSQRTEPTQISPDEGGRFVLFGGYIVGRHIELVPHELIVQAWRVGNWNRGVYSLVRFELLDLSPGTRIVFDHTGFPSGNAAHLAAGWQAHYWDPLEKILAAG
;
A
#
# COMPACT_ATOMS: atom_id res chain seq x y z
N MET A 1 59.82 10.25 -27.96
CA MET A 1 58.47 9.70 -27.93
C MET A 1 58.55 8.25 -27.50
N PRO A 2 58.26 7.91 -26.23
CA PRO A 2 58.19 6.49 -25.79
C PRO A 2 56.78 5.95 -25.89
N LYS A 3 56.69 4.72 -26.39
CA LYS A 3 55.50 3.92 -26.56
C LYS A 3 54.85 3.58 -25.21
N GLN A 4 53.58 3.80 -25.10
CA GLN A 4 52.71 3.38 -24.00
C GLN A 4 52.38 1.89 -24.19
N THR A 5 52.93 1.03 -23.31
CA THR A 5 52.70 -0.40 -23.27
C THR A 5 51.39 -0.68 -22.58
N ASP A 6 50.56 -1.40 -23.27
CA ASP A 6 49.26 -1.93 -22.84
C ASP A 6 49.40 -2.88 -21.63
N LYS A 7 48.78 -2.49 -20.49
CA LYS A 7 48.73 -3.27 -19.24
C LYS A 7 47.54 -4.21 -19.14
N SER A 8 46.74 -4.35 -20.19
CA SER A 8 45.48 -5.09 -20.16
C SER A 8 45.64 -6.60 -20.44
N ALA A 9 46.82 -7.07 -20.85
CA ALA A 9 47.04 -8.46 -21.27
C ALA A 9 47.68 -9.38 -20.20
N GLN A 10 47.90 -8.91 -18.97
CA GLN A 10 48.71 -9.66 -18.00
C GLN A 10 47.93 -10.25 -16.82
N LEU A 11 46.61 -10.20 -16.82
CA LEU A 11 45.77 -10.74 -15.75
C LEU A 11 45.01 -12.04 -16.07
N ALA A 12 45.30 -12.64 -17.21
CA ALA A 12 44.57 -13.82 -17.70
C ALA A 12 45.30 -15.14 -17.56
N SER A 13 46.38 -15.28 -16.75
CA SER A 13 47.16 -16.54 -16.68
C SER A 13 47.67 -16.92 -15.31
N LEU A 14 46.80 -17.08 -14.32
CA LEU A 14 47.14 -17.79 -13.06
C LEU A 14 46.02 -18.79 -12.74
N ARG A 15 46.05 -19.90 -13.44
CA ARG A 15 46.42 -21.27 -13.06
C ARG A 15 45.57 -21.93 -11.99
N ARG A 16 44.74 -22.85 -12.50
CA ARG A 16 44.45 -24.14 -11.84
C ARG A 16 45.70 -24.71 -11.17
N ARG A 17 45.61 -25.06 -9.92
CA ARG A 17 46.35 -26.11 -9.30
C ARG A 17 45.42 -26.90 -8.39
N GLU A 18 45.22 -28.15 -8.82
CA GLU A 18 44.62 -29.21 -8.02
C GLU A 18 45.48 -29.51 -6.81
N PHE A 19 44.90 -29.69 -5.63
CA PHE A 19 45.44 -30.49 -4.57
C PHE A 19 44.38 -31.45 -4.05
N LEU A 20 44.50 -32.67 -4.52
CA LEU A 20 43.98 -33.85 -3.86
C LEU A 20 44.87 -34.13 -2.63
N THR A 21 44.30 -34.18 -1.45
CA THR A 21 44.63 -35.19 -0.41
C THR A 21 43.72 -35.00 0.79
N GLY A 22 43.25 -36.12 1.26
CA GLY A 22 42.21 -36.39 2.20
C GLY A 22 42.44 -35.89 3.64
N GLY A 23 41.34 -35.77 4.32
CA GLY A 23 41.24 -35.47 5.75
C GLY A 23 39.77 -35.37 6.12
N ALA A 24 39.19 -36.51 6.52
CA ALA A 24 37.85 -36.52 7.10
C ALA A 24 37.90 -35.84 8.47
N ILE A 25 37.43 -34.59 8.54
CA ILE A 25 37.11 -33.96 9.82
C ILE A 25 35.58 -33.91 9.89
N ALA A 26 35.01 -34.78 10.72
CA ALA A 26 33.63 -34.69 11.14
C ALA A 26 33.48 -33.42 12.00
N VAL A 27 33.10 -32.33 11.41
CA VAL A 27 32.64 -31.14 12.12
C VAL A 27 31.16 -31.33 12.39
N GLY A 28 30.85 -31.58 13.68
CA GLY A 28 29.49 -31.68 14.16
C GLY A 28 28.66 -30.49 13.71
N GLY A 29 27.57 -30.79 12.99
CA GLY A 29 26.59 -29.81 12.58
C GLY A 29 25.92 -29.20 13.79
N LEU A 30 26.35 -27.99 14.18
CA LEU A 30 25.48 -27.08 14.91
C LEU A 30 24.38 -26.69 13.95
N ALA A 31 23.24 -27.38 14.07
CA ALA A 31 21.98 -26.93 13.46
C ALA A 31 21.67 -25.55 14.06
N TRP A 32 21.90 -24.50 13.30
CA TRP A 32 21.31 -23.21 13.55
C TRP A 32 19.81 -23.33 13.30
N ALA A 33 19.12 -23.96 14.29
CA ALA A 33 17.67 -23.91 14.35
C ALA A 33 17.28 -22.51 14.84
N GLY A 34 16.56 -21.77 14.01
CA GLY A 34 15.81 -20.62 14.43
C GLY A 34 16.49 -19.26 14.28
N GLY A 35 16.71 -18.84 13.04
CA GLY A 35 16.59 -17.40 12.76
C GLY A 35 15.16 -16.98 13.11
N PRO A 36 14.92 -15.72 13.58
CA PRO A 36 13.57 -15.27 13.82
C PRO A 36 12.78 -15.45 12.53
N ALA A 37 11.74 -16.28 12.59
CA ALA A 37 10.74 -16.32 11.53
C ALA A 37 10.18 -14.88 11.47
N TRP A 38 10.59 -14.13 10.46
CA TRP A 38 9.94 -12.86 10.14
C TRP A 38 8.49 -13.24 9.89
N ALA A 39 7.65 -12.98 10.86
CA ALA A 39 6.22 -13.16 10.69
C ALA A 39 5.86 -12.44 9.40
N ALA A 40 5.33 -13.16 8.44
CA ALA A 40 4.91 -12.58 7.17
C ALA A 40 3.97 -11.43 7.52
N THR A 41 4.38 -10.19 7.21
CA THR A 41 3.56 -9.02 7.47
C THR A 41 2.32 -9.15 6.61
N GLU A 42 1.16 -9.22 7.26
CA GLU A 42 -0.09 -9.26 6.52
C GLU A 42 -0.21 -8.01 5.65
N SER A 43 -0.66 -8.20 4.42
CA SER A 43 -0.93 -7.12 3.46
C SER A 43 -2.21 -7.42 2.71
N ILE A 44 -2.85 -6.36 2.23
CA ILE A 44 -4.02 -6.44 1.34
C ILE A 44 -3.60 -5.80 0.02
N HIS A 45 -3.88 -6.50 -1.07
CA HIS A 45 -3.74 -6.02 -2.43
C HIS A 45 -5.08 -6.22 -3.15
N GLN A 46 -5.59 -5.16 -3.80
CA GLN A 46 -6.84 -5.18 -4.57
C GLN A 46 -6.69 -4.31 -5.81
N GLU A 47 -7.37 -4.67 -6.91
CA GLU A 47 -7.32 -3.89 -8.15
C GLU A 47 -8.76 -3.57 -8.67
N PRO A 48 -9.55 -2.74 -7.95
CA PRO A 48 -10.86 -2.35 -8.45
C PRO A 48 -10.76 -1.49 -9.72
N THR A 49 -11.76 -1.63 -10.59
CA THR A 49 -11.87 -0.88 -11.85
C THR A 49 -13.15 -0.09 -11.88
N PHE A 50 -13.10 1.12 -12.45
CA PHE A 50 -14.22 2.04 -12.55
C PHE A 50 -14.32 2.60 -13.98
N THR A 51 -15.53 2.85 -14.47
CA THR A 51 -15.75 3.46 -15.78
C THR A 51 -15.47 4.97 -15.79
N ALA A 52 -15.22 5.57 -14.64
CA ALA A 52 -14.92 6.99 -14.50
C ALA A 52 -13.44 7.31 -14.74
N SER A 53 -13.14 8.56 -15.13
CA SER A 53 -11.77 9.05 -15.31
C SER A 53 -10.97 9.08 -14.00
N ARG A 54 -9.65 9.01 -14.08
CA ARG A 54 -8.73 9.14 -12.93
C ARG A 54 -9.02 10.38 -12.08
N LYS A 55 -9.32 11.51 -12.73
CA LYS A 55 -9.68 12.74 -12.05
C LYS A 55 -10.92 12.54 -11.16
N ARG A 56 -12.00 11.98 -11.68
CA ARG A 56 -13.23 11.75 -10.89
C ARG A 56 -13.00 10.77 -9.74
N VAL A 57 -12.25 9.70 -9.99
CA VAL A 57 -11.88 8.71 -8.93
C VAL A 57 -11.04 9.36 -7.85
N TYR A 58 -10.02 10.15 -8.23
CA TYR A 58 -9.16 10.88 -7.29
C TYR A 58 -9.97 11.85 -6.43
N GLU A 59 -10.79 12.69 -7.05
CA GLU A 59 -11.65 13.65 -6.35
C GLU A 59 -12.63 12.96 -5.39
N ALA A 60 -13.20 11.81 -5.77
CA ALA A 60 -14.07 11.04 -4.91
C ALA A 60 -13.37 10.51 -3.63
N LEU A 61 -12.03 10.35 -3.66
CA LEU A 61 -11.24 9.89 -2.53
C LEU A 61 -10.58 11.03 -1.72
N THR A 62 -10.45 12.24 -2.29
CA THR A 62 -9.67 13.33 -1.69
C THR A 62 -10.47 14.60 -1.41
N ASP A 63 -11.67 14.74 -1.95
CA ASP A 63 -12.57 15.86 -1.65
C ASP A 63 -13.61 15.46 -0.61
N SER A 64 -13.79 16.30 0.43
CA SER A 64 -14.71 16.01 1.54
C SER A 64 -16.15 15.79 1.08
N GLY A 65 -16.64 16.63 0.16
CA GLY A 65 -18.02 16.55 -0.32
C GLY A 65 -18.25 15.34 -1.22
N GLN A 66 -17.27 15.00 -2.05
CA GLN A 66 -17.35 13.80 -2.90
C GLN A 66 -17.27 12.53 -2.05
N PHE A 67 -16.36 12.48 -1.08
CA PHE A 67 -16.26 11.32 -0.17
C PHE A 67 -17.50 11.16 0.70
N ASP A 68 -18.15 12.26 1.08
CA ASP A 68 -19.42 12.17 1.81
C ASP A 68 -20.51 11.47 0.98
N ARG A 69 -20.54 11.66 -0.34
CA ARG A 69 -21.41 10.88 -1.25
C ARG A 69 -21.08 9.39 -1.23
N VAL A 70 -19.78 9.03 -1.16
CA VAL A 70 -19.34 7.62 -0.98
C VAL A 70 -19.90 7.07 0.34
N THR A 71 -19.76 7.83 1.42
CA THR A 71 -20.28 7.47 2.74
C THR A 71 -21.79 7.24 2.70
N GLN A 72 -22.55 8.14 2.06
CA GLN A 72 -24.00 8.01 1.93
C GLN A 72 -24.46 6.81 1.10
N ALA A 73 -23.63 6.35 0.16
CA ALA A 73 -23.89 5.15 -0.64
C ALA A 73 -23.56 3.83 0.09
N SER A 74 -22.82 3.91 1.21
CA SER A 74 -22.51 2.78 2.10
C SER A 74 -23.50 2.73 3.25
N GLY A 75 -24.42 1.78 3.28
CA GLY A 75 -25.50 1.73 4.27
C GLY A 75 -25.05 1.84 5.73
N VAL A 76 -24.10 0.98 6.15
CA VAL A 76 -23.57 0.97 7.54
C VAL A 76 -22.79 2.23 7.87
N MET A 77 -21.95 2.72 6.95
CA MET A 77 -21.12 3.91 7.18
C MET A 77 -21.96 5.20 7.19
N LYS A 78 -23.05 5.22 6.44
CA LYS A 78 -24.04 6.30 6.50
C LYS A 78 -24.61 6.47 7.92
N GLU A 79 -25.02 5.39 8.57
CA GLU A 79 -25.58 5.43 9.93
C GLU A 79 -24.54 5.88 10.97
N LEU A 80 -23.29 5.44 10.81
CA LEU A 80 -22.17 5.88 11.65
C LEU A 80 -21.90 7.37 11.51
N SER A 81 -21.85 7.90 10.28
CA SER A 81 -21.52 9.30 10.01
C SER A 81 -22.58 10.27 10.53
N GLN A 82 -23.85 9.88 10.58
CA GLN A 82 -24.94 10.72 11.10
C GLN A 82 -24.86 11.00 12.60
N ARG A 83 -24.06 10.22 13.35
CA ARG A 83 -23.99 10.28 14.82
C ARG A 83 -22.79 11.03 15.37
N THR A 84 -21.85 11.44 14.53
CA THR A 84 -20.53 11.90 14.97
C THR A 84 -19.95 13.04 14.11
N GLU A 85 -18.66 13.02 13.82
CA GLU A 85 -17.99 14.08 13.07
C GLU A 85 -18.30 14.03 11.57
N PRO A 86 -18.49 15.19 10.88
CA PRO A 86 -18.61 15.22 9.43
C PRO A 86 -17.32 14.73 8.75
N THR A 87 -17.44 14.29 7.52
CA THR A 87 -16.28 14.00 6.66
C THR A 87 -15.40 15.24 6.50
N GLN A 88 -14.13 15.11 6.80
CA GLN A 88 -13.13 16.16 6.64
C GLN A 88 -11.92 15.57 5.93
N ILE A 89 -11.50 16.20 4.85
CA ILE A 89 -10.29 15.82 4.10
C ILE A 89 -9.55 17.11 3.77
N SER A 90 -8.35 17.28 4.31
CA SER A 90 -7.45 18.35 3.87
C SER A 90 -6.88 17.98 2.50
N PRO A 91 -6.83 18.90 1.54
CA PRO A 91 -6.30 18.63 0.21
C PRO A 91 -4.77 18.58 0.15
N ASP A 92 -4.09 18.85 1.28
CA ASP A 92 -2.63 19.01 1.31
C ASP A 92 -1.92 17.76 1.82
N GLU A 93 -0.68 17.55 1.39
CA GLU A 93 0.23 16.59 2.00
C GLU A 93 0.47 16.93 3.48
N GLY A 94 0.52 15.90 4.34
CA GLY A 94 0.51 16.07 5.79
C GLY A 94 -0.87 16.42 6.37
N GLY A 95 -1.84 16.75 5.52
CA GLY A 95 -3.19 17.12 5.89
C GLY A 95 -3.97 15.96 6.52
N ARG A 96 -4.79 16.29 7.53
CA ARG A 96 -5.63 15.31 8.24
C ARG A 96 -6.87 14.94 7.42
N PHE A 97 -7.32 13.71 7.58
CA PHE A 97 -8.66 13.30 7.17
C PHE A 97 -9.41 12.60 8.31
N VAL A 98 -10.74 12.75 8.27
CA VAL A 98 -11.72 12.09 9.14
C VAL A 98 -12.84 11.56 8.26
N LEU A 99 -13.03 10.25 8.25
CA LEU A 99 -14.00 9.58 7.39
C LEU A 99 -14.97 8.76 8.24
N PHE A 100 -16.18 8.56 7.72
CA PHE A 100 -17.20 7.72 8.34
C PHE A 100 -17.47 8.08 9.81
N GLY A 101 -17.64 9.38 10.06
CA GLY A 101 -17.94 9.86 11.41
C GLY A 101 -16.80 9.66 12.42
N GLY A 102 -15.54 9.68 11.99
CA GLY A 102 -14.38 9.45 12.84
C GLY A 102 -14.01 7.99 13.03
N TYR A 103 -14.74 7.06 12.39
CA TYR A 103 -14.36 5.64 12.42
C TYR A 103 -13.01 5.39 11.75
N ILE A 104 -12.70 6.12 10.68
CA ILE A 104 -11.40 6.13 10.03
C ILE A 104 -10.80 7.53 10.17
N VAL A 105 -9.54 7.58 10.58
CA VAL A 105 -8.78 8.82 10.68
C VAL A 105 -7.36 8.64 10.16
N GLY A 106 -6.75 9.73 9.67
CA GLY A 106 -5.39 9.64 9.17
C GLY A 106 -4.82 10.96 8.66
N ARG A 107 -3.73 10.83 7.90
CA ARG A 107 -3.07 11.94 7.20
C ARG A 107 -2.61 11.50 5.83
N HIS A 108 -2.66 12.42 4.88
CA HIS A 108 -1.99 12.23 3.60
C HIS A 108 -0.47 12.26 3.80
N ILE A 109 0.24 11.31 3.20
CA ILE A 109 1.71 11.29 3.18
C ILE A 109 2.19 11.87 1.86
N GLU A 110 1.55 11.47 0.76
CA GLU A 110 1.89 11.89 -0.60
C GLU A 110 0.61 12.00 -1.42
N LEU A 111 0.51 13.04 -2.22
CA LEU A 111 -0.60 13.31 -3.13
C LEU A 111 -0.04 13.73 -4.50
N VAL A 112 -0.16 12.86 -5.50
CA VAL A 112 0.08 13.24 -6.90
C VAL A 112 -1.28 13.33 -7.57
N PRO A 113 -1.72 14.53 -8.00
CA PRO A 113 -3.07 14.74 -8.51
C PRO A 113 -3.44 13.77 -9.63
N HIS A 114 -4.52 13.05 -9.46
CA HIS A 114 -5.10 12.05 -10.34
C HIS A 114 -4.24 10.79 -10.58
N GLU A 115 -3.14 10.60 -9.83
CA GLU A 115 -2.22 9.48 -10.04
C GLU A 115 -1.96 8.67 -8.77
N LEU A 116 -1.71 9.33 -7.63
CA LEU A 116 -1.28 8.64 -6.42
C LEU A 116 -1.86 9.29 -5.17
N ILE A 117 -2.31 8.45 -4.23
CA ILE A 117 -2.67 8.85 -2.87
C ILE A 117 -1.99 7.89 -1.91
N VAL A 118 -1.16 8.40 -1.00
CA VAL A 118 -0.55 7.63 0.08
C VAL A 118 -1.00 8.20 1.42
N GLN A 119 -1.44 7.32 2.32
CA GLN A 119 -2.02 7.72 3.60
C GLN A 119 -1.44 6.94 4.78
N ALA A 120 -1.12 7.64 5.87
CA ALA A 120 -1.11 7.04 7.20
C ALA A 120 -2.55 6.92 7.67
N TRP A 121 -3.05 5.69 7.84
CA TRP A 121 -4.46 5.36 8.00
C TRP A 121 -4.67 4.53 9.27
N ARG A 122 -5.76 4.71 9.97
CA ARG A 122 -6.12 3.89 11.13
C ARG A 122 -7.63 3.79 11.35
N VAL A 123 -8.07 2.66 11.88
CA VAL A 123 -9.39 2.54 12.49
C VAL A 123 -9.39 3.24 13.85
N GLY A 124 -10.45 3.96 14.15
CA GLY A 124 -10.54 4.78 15.37
C GLY A 124 -10.38 4.01 16.68
N ASN A 125 -10.73 2.71 16.71
CA ASN A 125 -10.58 1.84 17.87
C ASN A 125 -9.19 1.17 18.02
N TRP A 126 -8.25 1.40 17.10
CA TRP A 126 -6.89 0.91 17.29
C TRP A 126 -6.18 1.67 18.40
N ASN A 127 -5.20 1.04 19.04
CA ASN A 127 -4.38 1.68 20.05
C ASN A 127 -3.77 3.00 19.54
N ARG A 128 -3.60 3.96 20.44
CA ARG A 128 -3.00 5.27 20.10
C ARG A 128 -1.61 5.07 19.51
N GLY A 129 -1.34 5.78 18.40
CA GLY A 129 -0.07 5.70 17.70
C GLY A 129 0.06 4.54 16.71
N VAL A 130 -0.90 3.62 16.65
CA VAL A 130 -0.93 2.56 15.64
C VAL A 130 -1.55 3.10 14.35
N TYR A 131 -0.76 3.09 13.29
CA TYR A 131 -1.16 3.46 11.93
C TYR A 131 -0.70 2.38 10.96
N SER A 132 -1.44 2.24 9.89
CA SER A 132 -1.08 1.46 8.70
C SER A 132 -0.78 2.39 7.54
N LEU A 133 -0.20 1.85 6.48
CA LEU A 133 0.05 2.55 5.23
C LEU A 133 -0.93 2.06 4.17
N VAL A 134 -1.62 3.01 3.54
CA VAL A 134 -2.54 2.76 2.44
C VAL A 134 -2.05 3.51 1.21
N ARG A 135 -2.00 2.82 0.06
CA ARG A 135 -1.57 3.37 -1.22
C ARG A 135 -2.62 3.10 -2.28
N PHE A 136 -3.02 4.14 -2.99
CA PHE A 136 -3.87 4.06 -4.18
C PHE A 136 -3.07 4.60 -5.36
N GLU A 137 -2.76 3.78 -6.33
CA GLU A 137 -2.21 4.20 -7.61
C GLU A 137 -3.30 4.11 -8.66
N LEU A 138 -3.59 5.23 -9.31
CA LEU A 138 -4.66 5.34 -10.30
C LEU A 138 -4.06 5.23 -11.71
N LEU A 139 -4.42 4.17 -12.41
CA LEU A 139 -3.95 3.89 -13.76
C LEU A 139 -5.07 4.09 -14.77
N ASP A 140 -4.76 4.68 -15.93
CA ASP A 140 -5.71 4.75 -17.02
C ASP A 140 -6.07 3.35 -17.52
N LEU A 141 -7.36 3.10 -17.61
CA LEU A 141 -7.93 1.94 -18.26
C LEU A 141 -8.87 2.48 -19.35
N SER A 142 -8.75 2.02 -20.56
CA SER A 142 -9.59 2.55 -21.66
C SER A 142 -10.77 1.60 -21.96
N PRO A 143 -12.01 1.98 -21.57
CA PRO A 143 -12.40 3.20 -20.86
C PRO A 143 -12.26 3.04 -19.32
N GLY A 144 -11.93 4.14 -18.62
CA GLY A 144 -12.01 4.23 -17.16
C GLY A 144 -10.69 4.27 -16.40
N THR A 145 -10.72 3.80 -15.15
CA THR A 145 -9.60 3.82 -14.21
C THR A 145 -9.48 2.49 -13.49
N ARG A 146 -8.27 1.97 -13.35
CA ARG A 146 -7.92 0.92 -12.42
C ARG A 146 -7.16 1.53 -11.24
N ILE A 147 -7.52 1.16 -10.02
CA ILE A 147 -6.73 1.46 -8.84
C ILE A 147 -5.88 0.23 -8.52
N VAL A 148 -4.57 0.40 -8.41
CA VAL A 148 -3.69 -0.56 -7.74
C VAL A 148 -3.64 -0.16 -6.27
N PHE A 149 -4.25 -0.96 -5.42
CA PHE A 149 -4.45 -0.67 -4.02
C PHE A 149 -3.63 -1.61 -3.15
N ASP A 150 -2.84 -1.03 -2.24
CA ASP A 150 -2.08 -1.74 -1.23
C ASP A 150 -2.36 -1.20 0.17
N HIS A 151 -2.58 -2.08 1.14
CA HIS A 151 -2.72 -1.74 2.55
C HIS A 151 -1.80 -2.62 3.38
N THR A 152 -0.88 -2.02 4.11
CA THR A 152 0.18 -2.71 4.86
C THR A 152 0.35 -2.13 6.26
N GLY A 153 0.99 -2.87 7.17
CA GLY A 153 1.35 -2.39 8.51
C GLY A 153 0.17 -2.28 9.49
N PHE A 154 -0.98 -2.84 9.17
CA PHE A 154 -2.10 -2.93 10.12
C PHE A 154 -1.88 -4.03 11.17
N PRO A 155 -2.58 -4.01 12.33
CA PRO A 155 -2.47 -5.05 13.35
C PRO A 155 -2.79 -6.44 12.79
N SER A 156 -1.98 -7.43 13.15
CA SER A 156 -2.13 -8.81 12.66
C SER A 156 -3.52 -9.40 12.96
N GLY A 157 -3.99 -10.28 12.10
CA GLY A 157 -5.31 -10.92 12.19
C GLY A 157 -6.45 -10.07 11.64
N ASN A 158 -6.17 -8.87 11.08
CA ASN A 158 -7.19 -7.98 10.55
C ASN A 158 -7.33 -8.02 9.02
N ALA A 159 -6.47 -8.74 8.29
CA ALA A 159 -6.43 -8.70 6.83
C ALA A 159 -7.79 -9.00 6.18
N ALA A 160 -8.44 -10.09 6.55
CA ALA A 160 -9.72 -10.49 5.96
C ALA A 160 -10.84 -9.47 6.26
N HIS A 161 -10.90 -8.96 7.50
CA HIS A 161 -11.90 -7.97 7.90
C HIS A 161 -11.69 -6.63 7.17
N LEU A 162 -10.46 -6.15 7.09
CA LEU A 162 -10.13 -4.92 6.39
C LEU A 162 -10.35 -5.05 4.88
N ALA A 163 -9.97 -6.18 4.28
CA ALA A 163 -10.21 -6.43 2.85
C ALA A 163 -11.70 -6.40 2.50
N ALA A 164 -12.55 -7.03 3.32
CA ALA A 164 -14.00 -6.98 3.18
C ALA A 164 -14.54 -5.56 3.40
N GLY A 165 -13.96 -4.80 4.36
CA GLY A 165 -14.30 -3.42 4.62
C GLY A 165 -13.98 -2.49 3.45
N TRP A 166 -12.84 -2.67 2.78
CA TRP A 166 -12.50 -1.94 1.56
C TRP A 166 -13.52 -2.19 0.45
N GLN A 167 -13.91 -3.47 0.23
CA GLN A 167 -14.93 -3.80 -0.77
C GLN A 167 -16.27 -3.12 -0.45
N ALA A 168 -16.79 -3.35 0.74
CA ALA A 168 -18.15 -2.95 1.10
C ALA A 168 -18.33 -1.43 1.31
N HIS A 169 -17.27 -0.71 1.75
CA HIS A 169 -17.38 0.67 2.19
C HIS A 169 -16.65 1.67 1.30
N TYR A 170 -15.77 1.20 0.39
CA TYR A 170 -15.07 2.03 -0.59
C TYR A 170 -15.45 1.62 -2.02
N TRP A 171 -15.15 0.39 -2.45
CA TRP A 171 -15.27 0.03 -3.86
C TRP A 171 -16.72 -0.03 -4.33
N ASP A 172 -17.59 -0.74 -3.63
CA ASP A 172 -19.01 -0.84 -4.01
C ASP A 172 -19.74 0.52 -3.98
N PRO A 173 -19.55 1.40 -2.97
CA PRO A 173 -20.09 2.76 -3.00
C PRO A 173 -19.50 3.64 -4.09
N LEU A 174 -18.17 3.58 -4.32
CA LEU A 174 -17.50 4.33 -5.38
C LEU A 174 -18.06 3.95 -6.75
N GLU A 175 -18.22 2.67 -7.04
CA GLU A 175 -18.81 2.21 -8.30
C GLU A 175 -20.18 2.84 -8.53
N LYS A 176 -21.06 2.82 -7.51
CA LYS A 176 -22.41 3.40 -7.60
C LYS A 176 -22.40 4.89 -7.91
N ILE A 177 -21.58 5.67 -7.19
CA ILE A 177 -21.57 7.14 -7.38
C ILE A 177 -20.85 7.56 -8.66
N LEU A 178 -19.84 6.81 -9.11
CA LEU A 178 -19.09 7.10 -10.32
C LEU A 178 -19.85 6.70 -11.60
N ALA A 179 -20.72 5.69 -11.52
CA ALA A 179 -21.60 5.29 -12.63
C ALA A 179 -22.80 6.26 -12.83
N ALA A 180 -23.22 6.97 -11.79
CA ALA A 180 -24.40 7.84 -11.82
C ALA A 180 -24.15 9.25 -12.37
N GLY A 181 -22.95 9.60 -12.75
CA GLY A 181 -22.54 10.93 -13.23
C GLY A 181 -21.63 10.88 -14.43
#